data_5dd37939d3127f50701931ab1522ac08
#
_entry.id   5dd37939d3127f50701931ab1522ac08
#
_cell.length_a   1.000
_cell.length_b   1.000
_cell.length_c   1.000
_cell.angle_alpha   90.00
_cell.angle_beta   90.00
_cell.angle_gamma   90.00
#
_symmetry.space_group_name_H-M   'P 1'
#
loop_
_entity.id
_entity.type
_entity.pdbx_description
1 polymer ?
#
loop_
_entity_poly.entity_id
_entity_poly.type
_entity_poly.pdbx_seq_one_letter_code
_entity_poly.pdbx_strand_id
1 'polypeptide(L)'
;NLNKNLNHRGRPPGMVLLGHFLTTVIKRNDRGEPSPMDYKEGGHTFCIRESFCGWKECPRTEGDRREKMENISLDLHGSFIDEDELKEIEPEIMAAQDTLLDRKGVSCEMTGWLDYMYRMDKNEYEEIKTVAKYIKENSEAFILLGIGGSYLGAKAAIEAVRGDFHNELSRPQVYYAGQNLSGAYLKKLIQIVKEKEVCIIVISKSGTTLETALSFRVFRELMEEKYGKESKSRIFVVTDKFKGALKSMSELKGYKTFVVPDDIGGRYSVITPVGLLPMAAAGLDIDKFMEGLKSGAEEYSDRNFESNACLLYTAARNILNRRNKEIEIFVSYEPSCISIAEWWKQLYGESEGKEGKGIFPASLSFTTDLHSMGQFVQEGREIIFETTLSIENSEDDMEVPFDSNDFDKLNYISGKTFNYINSKAFEGTFMAHNEGNVPGIIITIPKMDEFYLAKLFYFFMMSCGISGYTIKVDPFTQPGVEAYKKNMFRLLRKGDTPSK
;
A
#
# COMPACT_ATOMS: atom_id res chain seq x y z
N ASN A 1 -18.43 -54.76 -27.48
CA ASN A 1 -18.68 -55.11 -28.91
C ASN A 1 -18.78 -53.85 -29.74
N LEU A 2 -17.88 -53.86 -30.72
CA LEU A 2 -17.86 -53.21 -32.02
C LEU A 2 -17.62 -51.68 -32.02
N ASN A 3 -16.45 -51.22 -32.29
CA ASN A 3 -15.53 -51.28 -33.47
C ASN A 3 -16.00 -50.46 -34.69
N LYS A 4 -15.07 -49.51 -35.06
CA LYS A 4 -14.75 -48.99 -36.42
C LYS A 4 -15.71 -47.97 -37.04
N ASN A 5 -15.20 -46.76 -37.37
CA ASN A 5 -14.47 -46.45 -38.57
C ASN A 5 -14.00 -44.99 -38.64
N LEU A 6 -12.73 -44.86 -39.02
CA LEU A 6 -12.03 -43.84 -39.74
C LEU A 6 -12.83 -43.13 -40.86
N ASN A 7 -12.64 -41.80 -41.04
CA ASN A 7 -12.01 -41.27 -42.24
C ASN A 7 -11.91 -39.72 -42.24
N HIS A 8 -10.70 -39.25 -42.42
CA HIS A 8 -10.16 -38.19 -43.27
C HIS A 8 -11.07 -37.08 -43.83
N ARG A 9 -10.63 -35.85 -43.59
CA ARG A 9 -10.47 -34.68 -44.51
C ARG A 9 -10.41 -33.43 -43.63
N GLY A 10 -9.50 -32.43 -43.76
CA GLY A 10 -8.58 -32.03 -44.79
C GLY A 10 -7.94 -30.76 -44.24
N ARG A 11 -6.64 -30.60 -44.39
CA ARG A 11 -5.89 -29.35 -44.15
C ARG A 11 -6.19 -28.33 -45.22
N PRO A 12 -6.28 -27.03 -44.92
CA PRO A 12 -6.04 -25.99 -45.92
C PRO A 12 -4.55 -25.59 -45.95
N PRO A 13 -4.11 -25.03 -47.08
CA PRO A 13 -2.69 -24.92 -47.42
C PRO A 13 -2.04 -23.61 -46.95
N GLY A 14 -0.78 -23.72 -46.68
CA GLY A 14 0.33 -22.82 -46.89
C GLY A 14 0.14 -21.31 -46.82
N MET A 15 0.78 -20.69 -45.78
CA MET A 15 1.15 -19.29 -45.84
C MET A 15 2.70 -19.19 -45.91
N VAL A 16 3.14 -18.53 -46.96
CA VAL A 16 4.54 -18.37 -47.36
C VAL A 16 5.20 -17.32 -46.44
N LEU A 17 6.32 -17.68 -45.85
CA LEU A 17 7.25 -16.75 -45.22
C LEU A 17 7.92 -15.88 -46.32
N LEU A 18 7.69 -14.56 -46.21
CA LEU A 18 8.52 -13.56 -46.92
C LEU A 18 9.33 -12.81 -45.85
N GLY A 19 10.58 -13.24 -45.68
CA GLY A 19 11.58 -12.50 -44.94
C GLY A 19 12.04 -11.27 -45.72
N HIS A 20 11.95 -10.10 -45.10
CA HIS A 20 12.71 -8.94 -45.58
C HIS A 20 13.82 -8.64 -44.58
N PHE A 21 15.04 -8.96 -44.99
CA PHE A 21 16.26 -8.49 -44.38
C PHE A 21 16.46 -7.01 -44.72
N LEU A 22 16.38 -6.15 -43.71
CA LEU A 22 16.93 -4.81 -43.81
C LEU A 22 18.37 -4.83 -43.29
N THR A 23 19.32 -4.76 -44.24
CA THR A 23 20.75 -4.60 -43.94
C THR A 23 21.03 -3.13 -43.66
N THR A 24 21.21 -2.75 -42.40
CA THR A 24 21.74 -1.44 -42.04
C THR A 24 23.27 -1.54 -42.04
N VAL A 25 23.91 -0.80 -42.93
CA VAL A 25 25.36 -0.69 -43.03
C VAL A 25 25.87 0.25 -41.96
N ILE A 26 26.49 -0.27 -40.92
CA ILE A 26 27.24 0.52 -39.94
C ILE A 26 28.64 0.75 -40.48
N LYS A 27 29.03 2.03 -40.67
CA LYS A 27 30.41 2.41 -40.95
C LYS A 27 31.24 2.23 -39.67
N ARG A 28 32.27 1.38 -39.76
CA ARG A 28 33.30 1.21 -38.72
C ARG A 28 34.55 1.99 -39.11
N ASN A 29 35.28 2.51 -38.10
CA ASN A 29 36.61 3.05 -38.31
C ASN A 29 37.63 1.93 -38.47
N ASP A 30 38.82 2.27 -38.91
CA ASP A 30 39.91 1.31 -39.26
C ASP A 30 40.41 0.45 -38.08
N ARG A 31 39.81 0.53 -36.90
CA ARG A 31 40.09 -0.27 -35.69
C ARG A 31 38.88 -1.02 -35.14
N GLY A 32 37.75 -0.97 -35.82
CA GLY A 32 36.58 -1.76 -35.44
C GLY A 32 35.73 -1.25 -34.27
N GLU A 33 35.98 -0.06 -33.74
CA GLU A 33 35.25 0.55 -32.61
C GLU A 33 34.36 1.73 -33.05
N PRO A 34 33.18 1.97 -32.38
CA PRO A 34 32.32 3.10 -32.70
C PRO A 34 32.92 4.39 -32.14
N SER A 35 32.91 5.51 -32.94
CA SER A 35 33.41 6.80 -32.50
C SER A 35 32.43 7.56 -31.62
N PRO A 36 32.91 8.33 -30.61
CA PRO A 36 32.05 9.13 -29.74
C PRO A 36 31.51 10.36 -30.49
N MET A 37 30.20 10.63 -30.36
CA MET A 37 29.62 11.91 -30.74
C MET A 37 29.58 12.86 -29.52
N ASP A 38 30.18 14.04 -29.72
CA ASP A 38 30.12 15.15 -28.76
C ASP A 38 28.69 15.70 -28.62
N TYR A 39 28.16 15.71 -27.41
CA TYR A 39 26.97 16.49 -27.04
C TYR A 39 27.34 17.57 -26.02
N LYS A 40 26.98 18.81 -26.35
CA LYS A 40 27.11 20.00 -25.50
C LYS A 40 26.10 19.96 -24.37
N GLU A 41 26.56 20.43 -23.20
CA GLU A 41 25.81 20.64 -21.95
C GLU A 41 24.60 21.55 -22.09
N GLY A 42 23.54 21.20 -21.39
CA GLY A 42 22.42 22.07 -21.01
C GLY A 42 21.08 21.36 -20.91
N GLY A 43 20.66 21.03 -19.70
CA GLY A 43 19.28 20.62 -19.40
C GLY A 43 19.18 19.30 -18.66
N HIS A 44 18.51 19.32 -17.52
CA HIS A 44 18.18 18.13 -16.74
C HIS A 44 17.46 17.10 -17.62
N THR A 45 18.13 16.03 -17.91
CA THR A 45 17.61 14.96 -18.78
C THR A 45 17.12 13.82 -17.90
N PHE A 46 15.83 13.59 -17.89
CA PHE A 46 15.27 12.31 -17.50
C PHE A 46 15.93 11.22 -18.35
N CYS A 47 16.59 10.28 -17.72
CA CYS A 47 17.29 9.21 -18.42
C CYS A 47 16.27 8.15 -18.88
N ILE A 48 15.62 8.40 -20.03
CA ILE A 48 15.06 7.33 -20.83
C ILE A 48 16.24 6.65 -21.50
N ARG A 49 16.74 5.58 -20.91
CA ARG A 49 17.78 4.75 -21.56
C ARG A 49 17.13 4.01 -22.71
N GLU A 50 17.34 4.48 -23.93
CA GLU A 50 17.27 3.63 -25.12
C GLU A 50 18.26 2.48 -24.94
N SER A 51 17.77 1.26 -24.81
CA SER A 51 18.56 0.07 -25.01
C SER A 51 17.66 -1.14 -25.30
N PHE A 52 17.33 -1.32 -26.55
CA PHE A 52 17.21 -2.66 -27.10
C PHE A 52 18.63 -3.26 -27.13
N CYS A 53 19.07 -3.83 -26.06
CA CYS A 53 20.23 -4.70 -26.02
C CYS A 53 19.96 -5.81 -25.02
N GLY A 54 19.91 -7.04 -25.52
CA GLY A 54 19.71 -8.22 -24.69
C GLY A 54 20.62 -8.20 -23.47
N TRP A 55 20.10 -8.67 -22.38
CA TRP A 55 20.78 -8.87 -21.10
C TRP A 55 22.07 -9.67 -21.29
N LYS A 56 23.15 -8.99 -21.69
CA LYS A 56 24.52 -9.47 -21.52
C LYS A 56 25.08 -8.70 -20.35
N GLU A 57 25.67 -9.44 -19.41
CA GLU A 57 26.38 -8.94 -18.25
C GLU A 57 27.17 -7.66 -18.59
N CYS A 58 26.68 -6.52 -18.13
CA CYS A 58 27.48 -5.31 -18.08
C CYS A 58 28.38 -5.46 -16.84
N PRO A 59 29.71 -5.57 -16.99
CA PRO A 59 30.60 -5.62 -15.84
C PRO A 59 30.49 -4.27 -15.11
N ARG A 60 29.80 -4.25 -13.98
CA ARG A 60 29.81 -3.10 -13.06
C ARG A 60 31.20 -3.02 -12.48
N THR A 61 31.96 -2.01 -12.88
CA THR A 61 33.21 -1.67 -12.21
C THR A 61 32.91 -1.22 -10.78
N GLU A 62 33.64 -1.73 -9.81
CA GLU A 62 33.60 -1.37 -8.37
C GLU A 62 33.96 0.11 -8.13
N GLY A 63 33.33 1.04 -8.78
CA GLY A 63 33.66 2.46 -8.70
C GLY A 63 32.50 3.42 -8.92
N ASP A 64 31.36 2.94 -9.41
CA ASP A 64 30.17 3.78 -9.52
C ASP A 64 29.56 3.97 -8.12
N ARG A 65 29.88 5.12 -7.50
CA ARG A 65 29.08 5.62 -6.38
C ARG A 65 27.66 5.78 -6.90
N ARG A 66 26.77 4.87 -6.49
CA ARG A 66 25.33 5.05 -6.68
C ARG A 66 24.99 6.42 -6.10
N GLU A 67 24.53 7.35 -6.93
CA GLU A 67 23.80 8.50 -6.41
C GLU A 67 22.69 7.93 -5.55
N LYS A 68 22.69 8.28 -4.26
CA LYS A 68 21.63 7.80 -3.35
C LYS A 68 20.31 8.30 -3.92
N MET A 69 19.40 7.39 -4.19
CA MET A 69 18.06 7.76 -4.57
C MET A 69 17.43 8.56 -3.42
N GLU A 70 17.00 9.79 -3.70
CA GLU A 70 16.43 10.67 -2.68
C GLU A 70 14.89 10.66 -2.67
N ASN A 71 14.27 10.11 -3.73
CA ASN A 71 12.83 10.14 -3.93
C ASN A 71 12.26 8.76 -4.28
N ILE A 72 10.93 8.64 -4.22
CA ILE A 72 10.21 7.49 -4.75
C ILE A 72 10.37 7.50 -6.27
N SER A 73 10.75 6.37 -6.86
CA SER A 73 10.86 6.22 -8.30
C SER A 73 9.84 5.23 -8.84
N LEU A 74 9.46 5.44 -10.11
CA LEU A 74 8.55 4.60 -10.85
C LEU A 74 9.26 4.05 -12.09
N ASP A 75 9.16 2.74 -12.31
CA ASP A 75 9.64 2.08 -13.53
C ASP A 75 8.46 1.40 -14.25
N LEU A 76 8.24 1.78 -15.49
CA LEU A 76 7.18 1.27 -16.36
C LEU A 76 7.69 0.36 -17.48
N HIS A 77 8.98 0.02 -17.55
CA HIS A 77 9.54 -0.77 -18.64
C HIS A 77 8.85 -2.14 -18.81
N GLY A 78 8.43 -2.75 -17.72
CA GLY A 78 7.71 -4.02 -17.75
C GLY A 78 6.20 -3.89 -17.99
N SER A 79 5.66 -2.70 -18.15
CA SER A 79 4.22 -2.49 -18.27
C SER A 79 3.65 -2.72 -19.67
N PHE A 80 4.52 -2.84 -20.70
CA PHE A 80 4.17 -2.88 -22.11
C PHE A 80 3.39 -1.65 -22.60
N ILE A 81 3.56 -0.50 -21.94
CA ILE A 81 2.96 0.77 -22.31
C ILE A 81 4.00 1.60 -23.03
N ASP A 82 3.64 2.15 -24.18
CA ASP A 82 4.52 3.04 -24.93
C ASP A 82 4.24 4.53 -24.65
N GLU A 83 5.14 5.39 -25.14
CA GLU A 83 5.00 6.84 -24.94
C GLU A 83 3.76 7.44 -25.61
N ASP A 84 3.31 6.88 -26.72
CA ASP A 84 2.15 7.42 -27.45
C ASP A 84 0.87 7.16 -26.69
N GLU A 85 0.74 6.00 -26.00
CA GLU A 85 -0.38 5.72 -25.12
C GLU A 85 -0.39 6.61 -23.86
N LEU A 86 0.79 6.90 -23.31
CA LEU A 86 0.90 7.86 -22.20
C LEU A 86 0.48 9.26 -22.63
N LYS A 87 0.86 9.72 -23.84
CA LYS A 87 0.45 11.01 -24.41
C LYS A 87 -1.06 11.04 -24.74
N GLU A 88 -1.63 9.90 -25.15
CA GLU A 88 -3.07 9.83 -25.44
C GLU A 88 -3.92 9.99 -24.17
N ILE A 89 -3.50 9.37 -23.04
CA ILE A 89 -4.26 9.45 -21.78
C ILE A 89 -3.96 10.72 -20.96
N GLU A 90 -2.82 11.37 -21.18
CA GLU A 90 -2.38 12.54 -20.42
C GLU A 90 -3.47 13.59 -20.21
N PRO A 91 -4.23 14.05 -21.25
CA PRO A 91 -5.25 15.09 -21.06
C PRO A 91 -6.35 14.67 -20.05
N GLU A 92 -6.70 13.38 -19.99
CA GLU A 92 -7.72 12.89 -19.06
C GLU A 92 -7.15 12.84 -17.62
N ILE A 93 -5.93 12.40 -17.44
CA ILE A 93 -5.24 12.34 -16.13
C ILE A 93 -5.06 13.76 -15.59
N MET A 94 -4.60 14.69 -16.42
CA MET A 94 -4.42 16.10 -16.04
C MET A 94 -5.73 16.76 -15.64
N ALA A 95 -6.80 16.54 -16.41
CA ALA A 95 -8.12 17.05 -16.07
C ALA A 95 -8.66 16.48 -14.75
N ALA A 96 -8.39 15.21 -14.47
CA ALA A 96 -8.75 14.56 -13.20
C ALA A 96 -7.90 15.11 -12.03
N GLN A 97 -6.60 15.35 -12.22
CA GLN A 97 -5.75 16.01 -11.23
C GLN A 97 -6.22 17.43 -10.92
N ASP A 98 -6.52 18.23 -11.95
CA ASP A 98 -7.08 19.57 -11.77
C ASP A 98 -8.41 19.55 -11.02
N THR A 99 -9.29 18.58 -11.34
CA THR A 99 -10.55 18.38 -10.63
C THR A 99 -10.34 18.10 -9.14
N LEU A 100 -9.36 17.27 -8.80
CA LEU A 100 -9.01 16.93 -7.43
C LEU A 100 -8.38 18.11 -6.68
N LEU A 101 -7.32 18.70 -7.24
CA LEU A 101 -6.57 19.78 -6.61
C LEU A 101 -7.39 21.06 -6.45
N ASP A 102 -8.20 21.40 -7.44
CA ASP A 102 -9.11 22.55 -7.41
C ASP A 102 -10.38 22.29 -6.58
N ARG A 103 -10.55 21.06 -6.05
CA ARG A 103 -11.72 20.64 -5.25
C ARG A 103 -13.06 20.91 -5.97
N LYS A 104 -13.12 20.55 -7.26
CA LYS A 104 -14.31 20.76 -8.12
C LYS A 104 -15.09 19.48 -8.42
N GLY A 105 -14.58 18.33 -8.03
CA GLY A 105 -15.18 17.04 -8.30
C GLY A 105 -16.35 16.70 -7.39
N VAL A 106 -16.99 15.58 -7.68
CA VAL A 106 -18.03 14.99 -6.81
C VAL A 106 -17.42 14.66 -5.46
N SER A 107 -18.13 14.97 -4.37
CA SER A 107 -17.66 14.79 -3.00
C SER A 107 -16.35 15.52 -2.67
N CYS A 108 -16.13 16.68 -3.30
CA CYS A 108 -14.93 17.50 -3.05
C CYS A 108 -14.81 17.98 -1.59
N GLU A 109 -15.90 18.01 -0.83
CA GLU A 109 -15.89 18.24 0.63
C GLU A 109 -15.12 17.19 1.41
N MET A 110 -14.82 16.02 0.81
CA MET A 110 -14.07 14.93 1.42
C MET A 110 -12.56 14.97 1.06
N THR A 111 -12.08 16.03 0.44
CA THR A 111 -10.69 16.20 0.00
C THR A 111 -9.80 16.91 1.03
N GLY A 112 -10.24 17.00 2.27
CA GLY A 112 -9.48 17.65 3.35
C GLY A 112 -8.10 17.04 3.65
N TRP A 113 -7.85 15.83 3.16
CA TRP A 113 -6.56 15.15 3.28
C TRP A 113 -5.45 15.79 2.42
N LEU A 114 -5.81 16.52 1.36
CA LEU A 114 -4.83 17.16 0.46
C LEU A 114 -3.89 18.14 1.19
N ASP A 115 -4.40 18.83 2.18
CA ASP A 115 -3.65 19.87 2.91
C ASP A 115 -3.68 19.67 4.45
N TYR A 116 -4.13 18.52 4.93
CA TYR A 116 -4.28 18.26 6.37
C TYR A 116 -3.00 18.50 7.16
N MET A 117 -1.82 18.12 6.61
CA MET A 117 -0.52 18.29 7.24
C MET A 117 -0.14 19.77 7.50
N TYR A 118 -0.78 20.71 6.82
CA TYR A 118 -0.55 22.16 7.01
C TYR A 118 -1.57 22.83 7.96
N ARG A 119 -2.77 22.23 8.10
CA ARG A 119 -3.89 22.80 8.87
C ARG A 119 -4.23 22.07 10.16
N MET A 120 -3.53 20.98 10.47
CA MET A 120 -3.73 20.24 11.71
C MET A 120 -3.53 21.15 12.93
N ASP A 121 -4.43 21.05 13.91
CA ASP A 121 -4.34 21.80 15.17
C ASP A 121 -3.04 21.42 15.91
N LYS A 122 -2.18 22.40 16.13
CA LYS A 122 -0.90 22.20 16.79
C LYS A 122 -1.03 21.72 18.23
N ASN A 123 -2.07 22.18 18.95
CA ASN A 123 -2.30 21.72 20.33
C ASN A 123 -2.73 20.26 20.35
N GLU A 124 -3.64 19.84 19.45
CA GLU A 124 -4.03 18.43 19.31
C GLU A 124 -2.84 17.57 18.93
N TYR A 125 -1.96 18.06 18.03
CA TYR A 125 -0.73 17.35 17.64
C TYR A 125 0.22 17.13 18.84
N GLU A 126 0.48 18.15 19.64
CA GLU A 126 1.31 18.01 20.85
C GLU A 126 0.63 17.14 21.94
N GLU A 127 -0.70 17.17 22.01
CA GLU A 127 -1.44 16.25 22.89
C GLU A 127 -1.31 14.79 22.45
N ILE A 128 -1.28 14.50 21.14
CA ILE A 128 -0.98 13.15 20.61
C ILE A 128 0.36 12.66 21.15
N LYS A 129 1.41 13.48 21.05
CA LYS A 129 2.75 13.14 21.56
C LYS A 129 2.75 12.91 23.07
N THR A 130 2.02 13.76 23.79
CA THR A 130 1.88 13.63 25.27
C THR A 130 1.20 12.32 25.66
N VAL A 131 0.11 11.96 24.98
CA VAL A 131 -0.62 10.71 25.23
C VAL A 131 0.21 9.50 24.79
N ALA A 132 0.89 9.59 23.65
CA ALA A 132 1.78 8.53 23.18
C ALA A 132 2.91 8.24 24.19
N LYS A 133 3.53 9.29 24.72
CA LYS A 133 4.51 9.18 25.80
C LYS A 133 3.91 8.52 27.05
N TYR A 134 2.71 8.95 27.47
CA TYR A 134 2.03 8.33 28.59
C TYR A 134 1.80 6.83 28.37
N ILE A 135 1.30 6.42 27.20
CA ILE A 135 1.07 5.02 26.86
C ILE A 135 2.41 4.24 26.94
N LYS A 136 3.48 4.78 26.36
CA LYS A 136 4.80 4.15 26.35
C LYS A 136 5.38 3.95 27.76
N GLU A 137 5.17 4.91 28.65
CA GLU A 137 5.72 4.88 30.02
C GLU A 137 4.86 4.08 30.99
N ASN A 138 3.55 3.94 30.74
CA ASN A 138 2.59 3.36 31.67
C ASN A 138 1.91 2.07 31.19
N SER A 139 2.34 1.52 30.04
CA SER A 139 1.76 0.26 29.58
C SER A 139 2.80 -0.67 28.95
N GLU A 140 2.62 -1.97 29.15
CA GLU A 140 3.36 -3.03 28.47
C GLU A 140 2.78 -3.31 27.09
N ALA A 141 1.49 -3.02 26.92
CA ALA A 141 0.76 -3.20 25.68
C ALA A 141 -0.32 -2.13 25.52
N PHE A 142 -0.66 -1.80 24.28
CA PHE A 142 -1.92 -1.11 24.00
C PHE A 142 -2.74 -1.88 22.98
N ILE A 143 -4.06 -1.70 23.05
CA ILE A 143 -5.00 -2.33 22.13
C ILE A 143 -5.60 -1.24 21.26
N LEU A 144 -5.39 -1.34 19.94
CA LEU A 144 -6.04 -0.49 18.95
C LEU A 144 -7.37 -1.12 18.53
N LEU A 145 -8.47 -0.47 18.91
CA LEU A 145 -9.83 -0.88 18.57
C LEU A 145 -10.34 -0.07 17.38
N GLY A 146 -10.48 -0.73 16.23
CA GLY A 146 -10.94 -0.10 14.99
C GLY A 146 -11.16 -1.11 13.89
N ILE A 147 -11.81 -0.68 12.80
CA ILE A 147 -12.02 -1.49 11.59
C ILE A 147 -11.81 -0.62 10.34
N GLY A 148 -11.35 -1.24 9.25
CA GLY A 148 -11.07 -0.55 7.99
C GLY A 148 -10.07 0.60 8.19
N GLY A 149 -10.38 1.79 7.69
CA GLY A 149 -9.51 2.96 7.81
C GLY A 149 -9.18 3.38 9.25
N SER A 150 -9.98 2.94 10.23
CA SER A 150 -9.71 3.21 11.64
C SER A 150 -8.56 2.38 12.24
N TYR A 151 -7.98 1.42 11.50
CA TYR A 151 -6.82 0.67 11.99
C TYR A 151 -5.82 0.27 10.91
N LEU A 152 -6.27 0.05 9.65
CA LEU A 152 -5.39 -0.49 8.57
C LEU A 152 -4.18 0.40 8.31
N GLY A 153 -4.38 1.71 8.20
CA GLY A 153 -3.26 2.62 7.94
C GLY A 153 -2.25 2.67 9.08
N ALA A 154 -2.73 2.72 10.34
CA ALA A 154 -1.86 2.66 11.50
C ALA A 154 -1.13 1.32 11.61
N LYS A 155 -1.83 0.20 11.36
CA LYS A 155 -1.23 -1.14 11.34
C LYS A 155 -0.15 -1.23 10.27
N ALA A 156 -0.45 -0.77 9.05
CA ALA A 156 0.51 -0.74 7.95
C ALA A 156 1.78 0.02 8.31
N ALA A 157 1.64 1.20 8.91
CA ALA A 157 2.80 2.00 9.33
C ALA A 157 3.61 1.34 10.43
N ILE A 158 2.94 0.81 11.45
CA ILE A 158 3.62 0.18 12.60
C ILE A 158 4.38 -1.08 12.16
N GLU A 159 3.75 -1.96 11.38
CA GLU A 159 4.37 -3.20 10.94
C GLU A 159 5.49 -2.97 9.91
N ALA A 160 5.30 -2.03 8.97
CA ALA A 160 6.31 -1.73 7.98
C ALA A 160 7.60 -1.13 8.59
N VAL A 161 7.46 -0.23 9.57
CA VAL A 161 8.62 0.46 10.16
C VAL A 161 9.25 -0.34 11.31
N ARG A 162 8.46 -1.06 12.11
CA ARG A 162 8.96 -1.82 13.26
C ARG A 162 9.25 -3.29 12.97
N GLY A 163 8.86 -3.79 11.80
CA GLY A 163 9.05 -5.18 11.39
C GLY A 163 8.06 -6.17 12.02
N ASP A 164 8.17 -7.43 11.59
CA ASP A 164 7.20 -8.49 11.90
C ASP A 164 7.19 -8.89 13.38
N PHE A 165 8.34 -8.90 14.04
CA PHE A 165 8.49 -9.34 15.44
C PHE A 165 8.50 -8.17 16.43
N HIS A 166 7.88 -7.04 16.06
CA HIS A 166 7.91 -5.85 16.90
C HIS A 166 7.34 -6.06 18.31
N ASN A 167 6.38 -6.96 18.50
CA ASN A 167 5.79 -7.25 19.80
C ASN A 167 6.73 -8.01 20.73
N GLU A 168 7.68 -8.76 20.19
CA GLU A 168 8.71 -9.48 20.94
C GLU A 168 9.90 -8.58 21.26
N LEU A 169 10.27 -7.70 20.31
CA LEU A 169 11.50 -6.93 20.35
C LEU A 169 11.33 -5.55 21.00
N SER A 170 10.12 -5.01 21.09
CA SER A 170 9.91 -3.65 21.59
C SER A 170 8.64 -3.48 22.43
N ARG A 171 8.54 -2.33 23.12
CA ARG A 171 7.41 -1.96 23.99
C ARG A 171 6.93 -0.55 23.65
N PRO A 172 5.62 -0.28 23.85
CA PRO A 172 4.57 -1.23 24.20
C PRO A 172 4.28 -2.21 23.06
N GLN A 173 3.80 -3.41 23.41
CA GLN A 173 3.24 -4.35 22.44
C GLN A 173 1.95 -3.78 21.85
N VAL A 174 1.71 -4.04 20.57
CA VAL A 174 0.52 -3.53 19.85
C VAL A 174 -0.40 -4.69 19.51
N TYR A 175 -1.64 -4.62 19.96
CA TYR A 175 -2.67 -5.59 19.62
C TYR A 175 -3.85 -4.90 18.94
N TYR A 176 -4.49 -5.61 18.01
CA TYR A 176 -5.62 -5.09 17.24
C TYR A 176 -6.90 -5.83 17.61
N ALA A 177 -8.01 -5.10 17.80
CA ALA A 177 -9.33 -5.69 18.00
C ALA A 177 -10.41 -4.79 17.38
N GLY A 178 -11.63 -5.33 17.26
CA GLY A 178 -12.71 -4.59 16.61
C GLY A 178 -12.68 -4.60 15.09
N GLN A 179 -11.80 -5.39 14.50
CA GLN A 179 -11.72 -5.62 13.05
C GLN A 179 -12.43 -6.92 12.62
N ASN A 180 -12.96 -7.69 13.57
CA ASN A 180 -13.73 -8.91 13.33
C ASN A 180 -14.73 -9.18 14.46
N LEU A 181 -15.61 -10.17 14.27
CA LEU A 181 -16.63 -10.61 15.24
C LEU A 181 -16.32 -11.96 15.88
N SER A 182 -15.05 -12.41 15.86
CA SER A 182 -14.66 -13.70 16.43
C SER A 182 -14.53 -13.64 17.96
N GLY A 183 -15.44 -14.28 18.67
CA GLY A 183 -15.35 -14.42 20.12
C GLY A 183 -14.12 -15.23 20.57
N ALA A 184 -13.68 -16.21 19.76
CA ALA A 184 -12.46 -16.97 20.05
C ALA A 184 -11.20 -16.08 19.98
N TYR A 185 -11.13 -15.19 19.00
CA TYR A 185 -10.04 -14.21 18.88
C TYR A 185 -9.99 -13.30 20.11
N LEU A 186 -11.14 -12.68 20.48
CA LEU A 186 -11.22 -11.79 21.64
C LEU A 186 -10.85 -12.51 22.95
N LYS A 187 -11.32 -13.74 23.15
CA LYS A 187 -11.00 -14.54 24.35
C LYS A 187 -9.48 -14.79 24.47
N LYS A 188 -8.80 -15.11 23.36
CA LYS A 188 -7.35 -15.31 23.36
C LYS A 188 -6.61 -13.99 23.61
N LEU A 189 -7.03 -12.91 23.00
CA LEU A 189 -6.42 -11.60 23.22
C LEU A 189 -6.55 -11.16 24.68
N ILE A 190 -7.72 -11.35 25.30
CA ILE A 190 -7.91 -11.09 26.75
C ILE A 190 -6.93 -11.92 27.58
N GLN A 191 -6.73 -13.20 27.28
CA GLN A 191 -5.75 -14.04 27.99
C GLN A 191 -4.31 -13.52 27.89
N ILE A 192 -3.94 -12.91 26.76
CA ILE A 192 -2.62 -12.30 26.54
C ILE A 192 -2.46 -11.03 27.39
N VAL A 193 -3.49 -10.18 27.45
CA VAL A 193 -3.36 -8.82 27.97
C VAL A 193 -3.82 -8.66 29.43
N LYS A 194 -4.56 -9.61 29.99
CA LYS A 194 -5.17 -9.47 31.32
C LYS A 194 -4.15 -9.23 32.45
N GLU A 195 -2.95 -9.81 32.35
CA GLU A 195 -1.88 -9.66 33.36
C GLU A 195 -0.92 -8.50 33.05
N LYS A 196 -1.02 -7.88 31.87
CA LYS A 196 -0.17 -6.78 31.43
C LYS A 196 -0.73 -5.43 31.84
N GLU A 197 0.14 -4.45 32.06
CA GLU A 197 -0.31 -3.05 32.08
C GLU A 197 -0.76 -2.61 30.69
N VAL A 198 -2.02 -2.20 30.55
CA VAL A 198 -2.67 -1.99 29.26
C VAL A 198 -3.25 -0.58 29.13
N CYS A 199 -3.11 0.01 27.95
CA CYS A 199 -3.90 1.14 27.49
C CYS A 199 -4.77 0.73 26.29
N ILE A 200 -5.84 1.49 26.01
CA ILE A 200 -6.72 1.29 24.87
C ILE A 200 -6.78 2.57 24.04
N ILE A 201 -6.65 2.41 22.72
CA ILE A 201 -6.99 3.44 21.74
C ILE A 201 -8.21 2.93 20.97
N VAL A 202 -9.37 3.59 21.10
CA VAL A 202 -10.57 3.23 20.37
C VAL A 202 -10.90 4.29 19.33
N ILE A 203 -11.06 3.84 18.08
CA ILE A 203 -11.25 4.70 16.92
C ILE A 203 -12.55 4.35 16.21
N SER A 204 -13.51 5.25 16.27
CA SER A 204 -14.78 5.14 15.55
C SER A 204 -15.45 6.50 15.45
N LYS A 205 -15.71 7.00 14.23
CA LYS A 205 -16.37 8.30 14.03
C LYS A 205 -17.76 8.30 14.64
N SER A 206 -18.60 7.32 14.35
CA SER A 206 -19.98 7.22 14.85
C SER A 206 -20.08 6.62 16.26
N GLY A 207 -19.15 5.73 16.61
CA GLY A 207 -19.23 4.90 17.83
C GLY A 207 -20.25 3.75 17.74
N THR A 208 -20.88 3.55 16.58
CA THR A 208 -21.92 2.52 16.38
C THR A 208 -21.50 1.43 15.39
N THR A 209 -20.28 1.48 14.87
CA THR A 209 -19.72 0.39 14.07
C THR A 209 -19.70 -0.88 14.92
N LEU A 210 -20.41 -1.90 14.48
CA LEU A 210 -20.76 -3.06 15.30
C LEU A 210 -19.53 -3.76 15.88
N GLU A 211 -18.55 -4.05 15.05
CA GLU A 211 -17.34 -4.79 15.40
C GLU A 211 -16.54 -4.04 16.49
N THR A 212 -16.28 -2.77 16.25
CA THR A 212 -15.53 -1.91 17.16
C THR A 212 -16.31 -1.69 18.46
N ALA A 213 -17.62 -1.42 18.38
CA ALA A 213 -18.45 -1.15 19.56
C ALA A 213 -18.58 -2.38 20.48
N LEU A 214 -18.72 -3.58 19.92
CA LEU A 214 -18.76 -4.82 20.70
C LEU A 214 -17.42 -5.11 21.37
N SER A 215 -16.33 -5.01 20.62
CA SER A 215 -14.98 -5.20 21.18
C SER A 215 -14.67 -4.18 22.25
N PHE A 216 -15.04 -2.90 22.04
CA PHE A 216 -14.85 -1.86 23.06
C PHE A 216 -15.67 -2.11 24.32
N ARG A 217 -16.89 -2.64 24.21
CA ARG A 217 -17.70 -3.01 25.37
C ARG A 217 -17.00 -4.05 26.24
N VAL A 218 -16.43 -5.09 25.61
CA VAL A 218 -15.68 -6.17 26.30
C VAL A 218 -14.41 -5.63 26.96
N PHE A 219 -13.59 -4.91 26.20
CA PHE A 219 -12.32 -4.40 26.75
C PHE A 219 -12.52 -3.27 27.77
N ARG A 220 -13.57 -2.48 27.64
CA ARG A 220 -13.93 -1.48 28.67
C ARG A 220 -14.25 -2.14 30.00
N GLU A 221 -15.04 -3.21 30.01
CA GLU A 221 -15.33 -3.99 31.20
C GLU A 221 -14.05 -4.52 31.84
N LEU A 222 -13.14 -5.13 31.07
CA LEU A 222 -11.84 -5.55 31.53
C LEU A 222 -11.03 -4.40 32.17
N MET A 223 -11.02 -3.22 31.56
CA MET A 223 -10.31 -2.06 32.09
C MET A 223 -10.94 -1.54 33.39
N GLU A 224 -12.28 -1.48 33.47
CA GLU A 224 -13.01 -1.07 34.65
C GLU A 224 -12.81 -2.06 35.83
N GLU A 225 -12.78 -3.38 35.55
CA GLU A 225 -12.46 -4.42 36.56
C GLU A 225 -11.01 -4.31 37.04
N LYS A 226 -10.06 -4.11 36.15
CA LYS A 226 -8.63 -4.07 36.49
C LYS A 226 -8.19 -2.79 37.18
N TYR A 227 -8.65 -1.63 36.70
CA TYR A 227 -8.15 -0.30 37.12
C TYR A 227 -9.18 0.54 37.88
N GLY A 228 -10.43 0.08 37.99
CA GLY A 228 -11.48 0.84 38.66
C GLY A 228 -11.65 2.24 38.08
N LYS A 229 -11.56 3.25 38.92
CA LYS A 229 -11.70 4.66 38.51
C LYS A 229 -10.57 5.18 37.63
N GLU A 230 -9.38 4.56 37.69
CA GLU A 230 -8.22 4.93 36.89
C GLU A 230 -8.32 4.41 35.46
N SER A 231 -9.29 3.56 35.13
CA SER A 231 -9.51 3.06 33.78
C SER A 231 -9.67 4.19 32.75
N LYS A 232 -10.26 5.33 33.14
CA LYS A 232 -10.49 6.49 32.29
C LYS A 232 -9.19 7.13 31.76
N SER A 233 -8.10 7.09 32.54
CA SER A 233 -6.80 7.63 32.16
C SER A 233 -6.03 6.72 31.19
N ARG A 234 -6.50 5.48 31.00
CA ARG A 234 -5.90 4.47 30.13
C ARG A 234 -6.70 4.20 28.86
N ILE A 235 -7.82 4.91 28.65
CA ILE A 235 -8.68 4.79 27.46
C ILE A 235 -8.65 6.11 26.70
N PHE A 236 -8.13 6.06 25.48
CA PHE A 236 -8.02 7.18 24.56
C PHE A 236 -8.95 6.97 23.38
N VAL A 237 -9.62 8.01 22.94
CA VAL A 237 -10.71 7.91 21.96
C VAL A 237 -10.43 8.84 20.79
N VAL A 238 -10.52 8.31 19.56
CA VAL A 238 -10.52 9.12 18.34
C VAL A 238 -11.91 9.01 17.71
N THR A 239 -12.67 10.11 17.70
CA THR A 239 -14.09 10.10 17.31
C THR A 239 -14.53 11.43 16.70
N ASP A 240 -15.80 11.56 16.36
CA ASP A 240 -16.41 12.81 15.90
C ASP A 240 -16.26 13.92 16.97
N LYS A 241 -16.09 15.16 16.52
CA LYS A 241 -15.88 16.31 17.39
C LYS A 241 -17.10 16.63 18.26
N PHE A 242 -18.30 16.49 17.71
CA PHE A 242 -19.54 17.01 18.30
C PHE A 242 -20.60 15.96 18.59
N LYS A 243 -20.63 14.85 17.86
CA LYS A 243 -21.75 13.90 17.83
C LYS A 243 -21.31 12.44 17.83
N GLY A 244 -22.25 11.54 18.01
CA GLY A 244 -22.03 10.09 17.98
C GLY A 244 -21.98 9.45 19.35
N ALA A 245 -22.28 8.13 19.37
CA ALA A 245 -22.38 7.37 20.61
C ALA A 245 -21.06 7.32 21.39
N LEU A 246 -19.92 7.22 20.68
CA LEU A 246 -18.60 7.18 21.31
C LEU A 246 -18.24 8.55 21.90
N LYS A 247 -18.59 9.66 21.21
CA LYS A 247 -18.39 11.02 21.72
C LYS A 247 -19.18 11.24 23.04
N SER A 248 -20.47 10.94 23.05
CA SER A 248 -21.33 11.08 24.25
C SER A 248 -20.83 10.21 25.39
N MET A 249 -20.37 8.97 25.09
CA MET A 249 -19.80 8.09 26.12
C MET A 249 -18.49 8.66 26.67
N SER A 250 -17.64 9.22 25.82
CA SER A 250 -16.36 9.80 26.25
C SER A 250 -16.55 10.99 27.20
N GLU A 251 -17.51 11.84 26.91
CA GLU A 251 -17.88 12.96 27.80
C GLU A 251 -18.39 12.48 29.14
N LEU A 252 -19.30 11.50 29.13
CA LEU A 252 -19.87 10.93 30.37
C LEU A 252 -18.81 10.23 31.22
N LYS A 253 -17.87 9.51 30.62
CA LYS A 253 -16.84 8.72 31.31
C LYS A 253 -15.55 9.51 31.58
N GLY A 254 -15.37 10.66 30.95
CA GLY A 254 -14.17 11.50 31.07
C GLY A 254 -12.96 10.93 30.33
N TYR A 255 -13.16 10.27 29.17
CA TYR A 255 -12.06 9.80 28.33
C TYR A 255 -11.42 10.97 27.58
N LYS A 256 -10.09 10.92 27.40
CA LYS A 256 -9.37 11.85 26.52
C LYS A 256 -9.76 11.57 25.07
N THR A 257 -10.17 12.62 24.36
CA THR A 257 -10.64 12.50 22.96
C THR A 257 -9.78 13.27 21.98
N PHE A 258 -9.66 12.72 20.75
CA PHE A 258 -9.07 13.31 19.56
C PHE A 258 -10.09 13.30 18.44
N VAL A 259 -9.91 14.15 17.43
CA VAL A 259 -10.94 14.38 16.41
C VAL A 259 -10.67 13.57 15.14
N VAL A 260 -11.69 12.88 14.64
CA VAL A 260 -11.76 12.41 13.25
C VAL A 260 -12.29 13.58 12.42
N PRO A 261 -11.51 14.14 11.48
CA PRO A 261 -11.98 15.24 10.64
C PRO A 261 -13.23 14.88 9.85
N ASP A 262 -14.13 15.84 9.67
CA ASP A 262 -15.38 15.59 8.93
C ASP A 262 -15.19 15.52 7.42
N ASP A 263 -14.16 16.18 6.94
CA ASP A 263 -13.79 16.34 5.53
C ASP A 263 -12.76 15.30 5.04
N ILE A 264 -12.53 14.22 5.81
CA ILE A 264 -11.61 13.13 5.46
C ILE A 264 -12.31 11.78 5.64
N GLY A 265 -12.37 11.01 4.57
CA GLY A 265 -12.90 9.64 4.57
C GLY A 265 -12.00 8.66 5.33
N GLY A 266 -12.60 7.56 5.84
CA GLY A 266 -11.87 6.58 6.67
C GLY A 266 -10.59 6.03 6.02
N ARG A 267 -10.63 5.67 4.73
CA ARG A 267 -9.48 5.11 4.01
C ARG A 267 -8.36 6.11 3.71
N TYR A 268 -8.65 7.42 3.84
CA TYR A 268 -7.69 8.53 3.74
C TYR A 268 -7.22 9.04 5.11
N SER A 269 -7.73 8.49 6.22
CA SER A 269 -7.57 9.09 7.54
C SER A 269 -6.26 8.73 8.26
N VAL A 270 -5.39 7.91 7.69
CA VAL A 270 -4.10 7.53 8.28
C VAL A 270 -3.23 8.71 8.67
N ILE A 271 -3.36 9.83 7.98
CA ILE A 271 -2.63 11.08 8.20
C ILE A 271 -3.20 11.98 9.33
N THR A 272 -4.29 11.57 9.95
CA THR A 272 -5.02 12.29 11.01
C THR A 272 -4.75 11.64 12.38
N PRO A 273 -5.32 12.12 13.49
CA PRO A 273 -5.22 11.45 14.78
C PRO A 273 -5.57 9.95 14.74
N VAL A 274 -6.36 9.51 13.74
CA VAL A 274 -6.68 8.09 13.48
C VAL A 274 -5.43 7.24 13.28
N GLY A 275 -4.45 7.73 12.51
CA GLY A 275 -3.17 7.05 12.31
C GLY A 275 -2.09 7.54 13.26
N LEU A 276 -1.99 8.86 13.46
CA LEU A 276 -0.89 9.49 14.20
C LEU A 276 -0.82 9.04 15.67
N LEU A 277 -1.95 8.94 16.36
CA LEU A 277 -1.95 8.54 17.78
C LEU A 277 -1.44 7.09 17.97
N PRO A 278 -1.96 6.07 17.30
CA PRO A 278 -1.44 4.72 17.46
C PRO A 278 0.01 4.57 16.94
N MET A 279 0.41 5.26 15.86
CA MET A 279 1.80 5.28 15.39
C MET A 279 2.75 5.84 16.45
N ALA A 280 2.45 7.01 17.00
CA ALA A 280 3.24 7.63 18.05
C ALA A 280 3.29 6.75 19.32
N ALA A 281 2.14 6.16 19.74
CA ALA A 281 2.08 5.23 20.86
C ALA A 281 2.93 3.97 20.63
N ALA A 282 3.03 3.50 19.39
CA ALA A 282 3.91 2.43 19.01
C ALA A 282 5.40 2.85 18.91
N GLY A 283 5.71 4.11 19.04
CA GLY A 283 7.08 4.63 19.04
C GLY A 283 7.62 5.10 17.69
N LEU A 284 6.74 5.23 16.68
CA LEU A 284 7.11 5.84 15.40
C LEU A 284 7.30 7.35 15.54
N ASP A 285 8.21 7.90 14.77
CA ASP A 285 8.46 9.34 14.68
C ASP A 285 7.42 10.01 13.78
N ILE A 286 6.35 10.55 14.41
CA ILE A 286 5.29 11.21 13.65
C ILE A 286 5.72 12.58 13.09
N ASP A 287 6.81 13.19 13.56
CA ASP A 287 7.36 14.41 12.97
C ASP A 287 7.95 14.10 11.60
N LYS A 288 8.78 13.04 11.49
CA LYS A 288 9.27 12.55 10.19
C LYS A 288 8.13 12.11 9.28
N PHE A 289 7.10 11.46 9.83
CA PHE A 289 5.93 11.08 9.06
C PHE A 289 5.23 12.32 8.46
N MET A 290 5.03 13.37 9.24
CA MET A 290 4.44 14.63 8.77
C MET A 290 5.33 15.36 7.74
N GLU A 291 6.65 15.27 7.86
CA GLU A 291 7.60 15.79 6.85
C GLU A 291 7.47 15.01 5.54
N GLY A 292 7.37 13.69 5.58
CA GLY A 292 7.14 12.85 4.40
C GLY A 292 5.82 13.17 3.69
N LEU A 293 4.73 13.42 4.45
CA LEU A 293 3.45 13.87 3.89
C LEU A 293 3.57 15.21 3.18
N LYS A 294 4.28 16.18 3.76
CA LYS A 294 4.50 17.50 3.13
C LYS A 294 5.30 17.35 1.84
N SER A 295 6.40 16.59 1.88
CA SER A 295 7.21 16.30 0.69
C SER A 295 6.38 15.64 -0.41
N GLY A 296 5.54 14.66 -0.07
CA GLY A 296 4.63 14.03 -1.03
C GLY A 296 3.57 14.99 -1.58
N ALA A 297 3.01 15.86 -0.73
CA ALA A 297 2.04 16.85 -1.15
C ALA A 297 2.65 17.86 -2.15
N GLU A 298 3.87 18.33 -1.90
CA GLU A 298 4.57 19.24 -2.79
C GLU A 298 4.92 18.57 -4.13
N GLU A 299 5.47 17.35 -4.10
CA GLU A 299 5.92 16.65 -5.30
C GLU A 299 4.74 16.20 -6.18
N TYR A 300 3.71 15.55 -5.58
CA TYR A 300 2.63 14.94 -6.37
C TYR A 300 1.51 15.91 -6.74
N SER A 301 1.54 17.14 -6.23
CA SER A 301 0.70 18.23 -6.73
C SER A 301 1.28 18.93 -7.96
N ASP A 302 2.52 18.61 -8.36
CA ASP A 302 3.08 19.12 -9.60
C ASP A 302 2.24 18.68 -10.80
N ARG A 303 1.95 19.63 -11.69
CA ARG A 303 1.16 19.43 -12.93
C ARG A 303 2.04 19.05 -14.14
N ASN A 304 3.28 18.74 -13.94
CA ASN A 304 4.14 18.22 -15.00
C ASN A 304 3.94 16.71 -15.11
N PHE A 305 3.20 16.28 -16.13
CA PHE A 305 2.85 14.87 -16.34
C PHE A 305 4.09 13.97 -16.47
N GLU A 306 5.08 14.39 -17.25
CA GLU A 306 6.27 13.59 -17.56
C GLU A 306 7.17 13.34 -16.32
N SER A 307 7.20 14.28 -15.37
CA SER A 307 8.05 14.18 -14.18
C SER A 307 7.34 13.70 -12.93
N ASN A 308 6.01 13.65 -12.92
CA ASN A 308 5.23 13.26 -11.77
C ASN A 308 4.93 11.76 -11.77
N ALA A 309 5.70 10.99 -10.99
CA ALA A 309 5.55 9.55 -10.87
C ALA A 309 4.11 9.11 -10.48
N CYS A 310 3.40 9.92 -9.70
CA CYS A 310 2.02 9.64 -9.32
C CYS A 310 1.06 9.70 -10.51
N LEU A 311 1.23 10.68 -11.41
CA LEU A 311 0.44 10.80 -12.64
C LEU A 311 0.75 9.68 -13.61
N LEU A 312 2.02 9.34 -13.80
CA LEU A 312 2.46 8.24 -14.67
C LEU A 312 1.94 6.88 -14.17
N TYR A 313 1.99 6.62 -12.86
CA TYR A 313 1.40 5.42 -12.29
C TYR A 313 -0.11 5.36 -12.50
N THR A 314 -0.81 6.48 -12.28
CA THR A 314 -2.25 6.58 -12.51
C THR A 314 -2.61 6.33 -13.98
N ALA A 315 -1.83 6.89 -14.90
CA ALA A 315 -1.98 6.67 -16.33
C ALA A 315 -1.79 5.20 -16.71
N ALA A 316 -0.69 4.59 -16.26
CA ALA A 316 -0.37 3.19 -16.52
C ALA A 316 -1.48 2.24 -16.06
N ARG A 317 -1.99 2.40 -14.83
CA ARG A 317 -3.11 1.61 -14.32
C ARG A 317 -4.35 1.73 -15.22
N ASN A 318 -4.70 2.95 -15.63
CA ASN A 318 -5.89 3.19 -16.44
C ASN A 318 -5.72 2.65 -17.89
N ILE A 319 -4.53 2.73 -18.48
CA ILE A 319 -4.22 2.11 -19.78
C ILE A 319 -4.37 0.59 -19.68
N LEU A 320 -3.77 -0.03 -18.67
CA LEU A 320 -3.86 -1.48 -18.46
C LEU A 320 -5.30 -1.94 -18.24
N ASN A 321 -6.10 -1.17 -17.49
CA ASN A 321 -7.53 -1.45 -17.33
C ASN A 321 -8.29 -1.41 -18.67
N ARG A 322 -8.01 -0.44 -19.53
CA ARG A 322 -8.58 -0.35 -20.88
C ARG A 322 -8.16 -1.51 -21.79
N ARG A 323 -7.03 -2.15 -21.47
CA ARG A 323 -6.54 -3.39 -22.11
C ARG A 323 -7.09 -4.67 -21.46
N ASN A 324 -8.18 -4.57 -20.66
CA ASN A 324 -8.81 -5.66 -19.94
C ASN A 324 -7.90 -6.35 -18.88
N LYS A 325 -6.92 -5.62 -18.35
CA LYS A 325 -6.22 -6.04 -17.14
C LYS A 325 -7.08 -5.60 -15.94
N GLU A 326 -7.89 -6.52 -15.43
CA GLU A 326 -8.96 -6.27 -14.46
C GLU A 326 -8.49 -6.41 -13.00
N ILE A 327 -7.32 -7.02 -12.78
CA ILE A 327 -6.77 -7.30 -11.45
C ILE A 327 -5.38 -6.69 -11.35
N GLU A 328 -5.21 -5.79 -10.40
CA GLU A 328 -3.91 -5.29 -9.99
C GLU A 328 -3.42 -6.04 -8.75
N ILE A 329 -2.25 -6.66 -8.86
CA ILE A 329 -1.63 -7.36 -7.74
C ILE A 329 -0.52 -6.49 -7.16
N PHE A 330 -0.73 -6.01 -5.94
CA PHE A 330 0.33 -5.39 -5.15
C PHE A 330 1.30 -6.47 -4.66
N VAL A 331 2.55 -6.40 -5.08
CA VAL A 331 3.60 -7.37 -4.75
C VAL A 331 4.62 -6.75 -3.81
N SER A 332 5.00 -7.46 -2.77
CA SER A 332 6.14 -7.12 -1.94
C SER A 332 6.98 -8.36 -1.65
N TYR A 333 8.30 -8.17 -1.59
CA TYR A 333 9.28 -9.19 -1.19
C TYR A 333 9.67 -9.06 0.29
N GLU A 334 9.13 -8.04 0.99
CA GLU A 334 9.34 -7.82 2.42
C GLU A 334 8.07 -8.15 3.19
N PRO A 335 8.09 -9.13 4.12
CA PRO A 335 6.92 -9.54 4.90
C PRO A 335 6.27 -8.39 5.66
N SER A 336 7.07 -7.48 6.22
CA SER A 336 6.59 -6.28 6.94
C SER A 336 5.69 -5.35 6.10
N CYS A 337 5.74 -5.47 4.76
CA CYS A 337 4.91 -4.68 3.84
C CYS A 337 3.52 -5.26 3.58
N ILE A 338 3.19 -6.47 4.08
CA ILE A 338 1.89 -7.11 3.86
C ILE A 338 0.73 -6.18 4.28
N SER A 339 0.87 -5.50 5.40
CA SER A 339 -0.17 -4.59 5.89
C SER A 339 -0.29 -3.30 5.08
N ILE A 340 0.75 -2.88 4.36
CA ILE A 340 0.65 -1.79 3.37
C ILE A 340 -0.29 -2.21 2.25
N ALA A 341 -0.14 -3.43 1.74
CA ALA A 341 -1.02 -3.98 0.71
C ALA A 341 -2.48 -4.07 1.18
N GLU A 342 -2.74 -4.44 2.45
CA GLU A 342 -4.10 -4.46 3.00
C GLU A 342 -4.74 -3.06 3.07
N TRP A 343 -3.99 -2.04 3.48
CA TRP A 343 -4.44 -0.66 3.44
C TRP A 343 -4.67 -0.18 2.00
N TRP A 344 -3.77 -0.49 1.09
CA TRP A 344 -3.85 -0.15 -0.32
C TRP A 344 -5.09 -0.80 -0.98
N LYS A 345 -5.40 -2.07 -0.67
CA LYS A 345 -6.62 -2.74 -1.14
C LYS A 345 -7.89 -2.00 -0.70
N GLN A 346 -7.96 -1.54 0.57
CA GLN A 346 -9.10 -0.75 1.00
C GLN A 346 -9.17 0.58 0.26
N LEU A 347 -8.02 1.26 0.10
CA LEU A 347 -7.96 2.56 -0.57
C LEU A 347 -8.57 2.47 -1.98
N TYR A 348 -8.07 1.57 -2.81
CA TYR A 348 -8.53 1.44 -4.20
C TYR A 348 -9.88 0.73 -4.31
N GLY A 349 -10.12 -0.33 -3.58
CA GLY A 349 -11.35 -1.11 -3.65
C GLY A 349 -12.59 -0.29 -3.28
N GLU A 350 -12.54 0.51 -2.23
CA GLU A 350 -13.65 1.39 -1.85
C GLU A 350 -13.77 2.64 -2.73
N SER A 351 -12.66 3.11 -3.33
CA SER A 351 -12.66 4.33 -4.14
C SER A 351 -13.10 4.08 -5.58
N GLU A 352 -12.62 3.02 -6.21
CA GLU A 352 -12.85 2.75 -7.64
C GLU A 352 -13.96 1.73 -7.90
N GLY A 353 -14.17 0.75 -7.01
CA GLY A 353 -15.09 -0.37 -7.20
C GLY A 353 -16.56 0.03 -7.16
N LYS A 354 -17.03 0.81 -8.15
CA LYS A 354 -18.39 1.35 -8.24
C LYS A 354 -18.91 1.31 -9.67
N GLU A 355 -20.23 1.25 -9.82
CA GLU A 355 -20.89 1.34 -11.13
C GLU A 355 -20.39 0.30 -12.17
N GLY A 356 -19.92 -0.85 -11.71
CA GLY A 356 -19.32 -1.88 -12.57
C GLY A 356 -17.95 -1.53 -13.13
N LYS A 357 -17.25 -0.56 -12.51
CA LYS A 357 -15.93 -0.08 -12.90
C LYS A 357 -14.91 -0.37 -11.81
N GLY A 358 -13.66 0.01 -12.08
CA GLY A 358 -12.51 -0.13 -11.18
C GLY A 358 -11.74 -1.41 -11.39
N ILE A 359 -10.47 -1.38 -11.00
CA ILE A 359 -9.55 -2.51 -11.04
C ILE A 359 -9.66 -3.25 -9.70
N PHE A 360 -9.76 -4.58 -9.72
CA PHE A 360 -9.81 -5.37 -8.48
C PHE A 360 -8.43 -5.38 -7.80
N PRO A 361 -8.28 -4.80 -6.60
CA PRO A 361 -7.00 -4.77 -5.92
C PRO A 361 -6.74 -6.07 -5.17
N ALA A 362 -5.70 -6.80 -5.56
CA ALA A 362 -5.21 -8.00 -4.91
C ALA A 362 -3.81 -7.78 -4.34
N SER A 363 -3.29 -8.74 -3.59
CA SER A 363 -1.90 -8.68 -3.10
C SER A 363 -1.29 -10.07 -3.02
N LEU A 364 0.02 -10.17 -3.27
CA LEU A 364 0.84 -11.36 -3.08
C LEU A 364 2.12 -10.98 -2.34
N SER A 365 2.59 -11.87 -1.47
CA SER A 365 3.86 -11.74 -0.77
C SER A 365 4.86 -12.73 -1.34
N PHE A 366 5.78 -12.25 -2.19
CA PHE A 366 6.82 -13.08 -2.75
C PHE A 366 8.04 -13.14 -1.79
N THR A 367 8.81 -14.19 -1.76
CA THR A 367 8.76 -15.43 -2.57
C THR A 367 7.67 -16.45 -2.15
N THR A 368 7.05 -16.28 -0.98
CA THR A 368 6.08 -17.25 -0.42
C THR A 368 5.00 -17.61 -1.43
N ASP A 369 4.35 -16.62 -2.03
CA ASP A 369 3.23 -16.85 -2.95
C ASP A 369 3.65 -17.31 -4.35
N LEU A 370 4.93 -17.29 -4.69
CA LEU A 370 5.42 -17.99 -5.88
C LEU A 370 5.18 -19.50 -5.79
N HIS A 371 5.20 -20.05 -4.56
CA HIS A 371 4.90 -21.46 -4.29
C HIS A 371 3.41 -21.79 -4.18
N SER A 372 2.53 -20.82 -4.37
CA SER A 372 1.07 -20.97 -4.33
C SER A 372 0.38 -20.41 -5.57
N MET A 373 0.62 -19.17 -5.88
CA MET A 373 -0.04 -18.40 -6.96
C MET A 373 0.84 -18.19 -8.20
N GLY A 374 2.16 -18.46 -8.10
CA GLY A 374 3.09 -18.22 -9.20
C GLY A 374 2.68 -18.88 -10.52
N GLN A 375 2.16 -20.12 -10.48
CA GLN A 375 1.66 -20.81 -11.67
C GLN A 375 0.49 -20.05 -12.32
N PHE A 376 -0.44 -19.51 -11.52
CA PHE A 376 -1.58 -18.78 -12.09
C PHE A 376 -1.15 -17.42 -12.66
N VAL A 377 -0.25 -16.73 -11.99
CA VAL A 377 0.28 -15.46 -12.49
C VAL A 377 0.99 -15.69 -13.82
N GLN A 378 1.86 -16.73 -13.90
CA GLN A 378 2.68 -17.02 -15.09
C GLN A 378 1.87 -17.49 -16.31
N GLU A 379 0.89 -18.38 -16.11
CA GLU A 379 0.21 -19.10 -17.23
C GLU A 379 -1.33 -19.07 -17.12
N GLY A 380 -1.89 -18.27 -16.21
CA GLY A 380 -3.32 -18.16 -16.02
C GLY A 380 -3.99 -17.24 -17.05
N ARG A 381 -5.17 -16.73 -16.70
CA ARG A 381 -5.86 -15.75 -17.56
C ARG A 381 -5.10 -14.42 -17.59
N GLU A 382 -4.94 -13.84 -18.75
CA GLU A 382 -4.21 -12.59 -18.98
C GLU A 382 -4.98 -11.33 -18.53
N ILE A 383 -5.61 -11.37 -17.33
CA ILE A 383 -6.39 -10.27 -16.75
C ILE A 383 -5.64 -9.55 -15.62
N ILE A 384 -4.40 -9.95 -15.36
CA ILE A 384 -3.58 -9.50 -14.24
C ILE A 384 -2.50 -8.54 -14.73
N PHE A 385 -2.13 -7.59 -13.88
CA PHE A 385 -0.84 -6.89 -13.90
C PHE A 385 -0.32 -6.74 -12.47
N GLU A 386 0.98 -6.54 -12.32
CA GLU A 386 1.65 -6.44 -11.03
C GLU A 386 2.13 -5.02 -10.76
N THR A 387 1.99 -4.57 -9.52
CA THR A 387 2.64 -3.36 -8.98
C THR A 387 3.53 -3.79 -7.83
N THR A 388 4.84 -3.84 -8.06
CA THR A 388 5.82 -4.28 -7.08
C THR A 388 6.38 -3.12 -6.28
N LEU A 389 6.26 -3.18 -4.94
CA LEU A 389 6.97 -2.28 -4.03
C LEU A 389 8.37 -2.83 -3.77
N SER A 390 9.39 -2.08 -4.17
CA SER A 390 10.81 -2.37 -3.94
C SER A 390 11.39 -1.40 -2.92
N ILE A 391 12.28 -1.89 -2.06
CA ILE A 391 13.03 -1.08 -1.08
C ILE A 391 14.50 -1.13 -1.48
N GLU A 392 15.11 0.04 -1.77
CA GLU A 392 16.48 0.06 -2.28
C GLU A 392 17.51 -0.29 -1.22
N ASN A 393 17.35 0.26 -0.01
CA ASN A 393 18.28 0.07 1.10
C ASN A 393 17.53 -0.50 2.30
N SER A 394 17.83 -1.73 2.67
CA SER A 394 17.44 -2.32 3.95
C SER A 394 18.59 -2.15 4.93
N GLU A 395 18.29 -1.65 6.14
CA GLU A 395 19.31 -1.43 7.18
C GLU A 395 19.74 -2.75 7.83
N ASP A 396 18.83 -3.73 7.88
CA ASP A 396 19.07 -5.04 8.48
C ASP A 396 19.28 -6.10 7.39
N ASP A 397 20.39 -6.82 7.43
CA ASP A 397 20.68 -7.88 6.48
C ASP A 397 21.50 -9.00 7.14
N MET A 398 21.56 -10.16 6.53
CA MET A 398 22.29 -11.32 7.00
C MET A 398 23.04 -11.98 5.85
N GLU A 399 24.27 -12.38 6.07
CA GLU A 399 25.04 -13.16 5.09
C GLU A 399 24.69 -14.64 5.14
N VAL A 400 24.71 -15.29 3.96
CA VAL A 400 24.58 -16.75 3.84
C VAL A 400 25.85 -17.39 4.38
N PRO A 401 25.76 -18.26 5.40
CA PRO A 401 26.93 -18.95 5.94
C PRO A 401 27.48 -19.98 4.96
N PHE A 402 28.79 -20.24 5.06
CA PHE A 402 29.43 -21.35 4.37
C PHE A 402 29.14 -22.68 5.09
N ASP A 403 28.73 -23.72 4.35
CA ASP A 403 28.61 -25.09 4.87
C ASP A 403 29.72 -25.99 4.32
N SER A 404 30.52 -26.56 5.21
CA SER A 404 31.64 -27.43 4.84
C SER A 404 31.23 -28.71 4.06
N ASN A 405 29.99 -29.15 4.18
CA ASN A 405 29.45 -30.34 3.52
C ASN A 405 28.72 -30.05 2.21
N ASP A 406 28.20 -28.81 2.06
CA ASP A 406 27.45 -28.34 0.89
C ASP A 406 26.34 -29.33 0.40
N PHE A 407 25.60 -29.94 1.36
CA PHE A 407 24.56 -30.92 1.02
C PHE A 407 23.42 -30.33 0.20
N ASP A 408 23.13 -29.06 0.44
CA ASP A 408 22.11 -28.29 -0.26
C ASP A 408 22.62 -27.65 -1.57
N LYS A 409 23.93 -27.70 -1.80
CA LYS A 409 24.63 -27.12 -2.96
C LYS A 409 24.47 -25.60 -3.09
N LEU A 410 24.39 -24.90 -1.95
CA LEU A 410 24.20 -23.45 -1.90
C LEU A 410 25.49 -22.67 -1.61
N ASN A 411 26.66 -23.31 -1.49
CA ASN A 411 27.92 -22.61 -1.23
C ASN A 411 28.31 -21.59 -2.33
N TYR A 412 27.72 -21.68 -3.55
CA TYR A 412 27.94 -20.70 -4.59
C TYR A 412 27.37 -19.29 -4.27
N ILE A 413 26.45 -19.21 -3.29
CA ILE A 413 25.89 -17.92 -2.78
C ILE A 413 26.41 -17.58 -1.39
N SER A 414 27.29 -18.40 -0.80
CA SER A 414 27.91 -18.11 0.51
C SER A 414 28.61 -16.75 0.49
N GLY A 415 28.46 -15.98 1.57
CA GLY A 415 28.96 -14.62 1.68
C GLY A 415 28.14 -13.56 0.91
N LYS A 416 27.09 -13.96 0.19
CA LYS A 416 26.08 -13.03 -0.29
C LYS A 416 25.08 -12.75 0.79
N THR A 417 24.46 -11.58 0.75
CA THR A 417 23.44 -11.23 1.74
C THR A 417 22.06 -11.71 1.30
N PHE A 418 21.15 -11.91 2.25
CA PHE A 418 19.77 -12.27 1.95
C PHE A 418 19.06 -11.20 1.11
N ASN A 419 19.33 -9.91 1.34
CA ASN A 419 18.76 -8.83 0.53
C ASN A 419 19.25 -8.89 -0.92
N TYR A 420 20.52 -9.24 -1.15
CA TYR A 420 21.03 -9.48 -2.50
C TYR A 420 20.30 -10.65 -3.17
N ILE A 421 20.09 -11.77 -2.45
CA ILE A 421 19.39 -12.94 -3.00
C ILE A 421 17.93 -12.60 -3.28
N ASN A 422 17.26 -11.89 -2.37
CA ASN A 422 15.88 -11.44 -2.53
C ASN A 422 15.72 -10.51 -3.74
N SER A 423 16.68 -9.60 -3.98
CA SER A 423 16.68 -8.77 -5.18
C SER A 423 16.80 -9.60 -6.47
N LYS A 424 17.60 -10.68 -6.45
CA LYS A 424 17.72 -11.59 -7.60
C LYS A 424 16.48 -12.46 -7.78
N ALA A 425 15.81 -12.84 -6.72
CA ALA A 425 14.50 -13.49 -6.79
C ALA A 425 13.46 -12.55 -7.42
N PHE A 426 13.44 -11.29 -7.04
CA PHE A 426 12.59 -10.27 -7.65
C PHE A 426 12.90 -10.10 -9.15
N GLU A 427 14.15 -9.82 -9.50
CA GLU A 427 14.56 -9.65 -10.89
C GLU A 427 14.17 -10.86 -11.75
N GLY A 428 14.48 -12.08 -11.30
CA GLY A 428 14.17 -13.31 -12.04
C GLY A 428 12.67 -13.57 -12.19
N THR A 429 11.87 -13.28 -11.14
CA THR A 429 10.41 -13.40 -11.19
C THR A 429 9.81 -12.38 -12.15
N PHE A 430 10.24 -11.12 -12.05
CA PHE A 430 9.75 -10.05 -12.90
C PHE A 430 10.04 -10.34 -14.39
N MET A 431 11.24 -10.81 -14.71
CA MET A 431 11.59 -11.24 -16.08
C MET A 431 10.66 -12.37 -16.55
N ALA A 432 10.47 -13.42 -15.75
CA ALA A 432 9.65 -14.56 -16.13
C ALA A 432 8.17 -14.17 -16.35
N HIS A 433 7.61 -13.36 -15.45
CA HIS A 433 6.23 -12.88 -15.58
C HIS A 433 6.06 -11.98 -16.82
N ASN A 434 7.05 -11.12 -17.09
CA ASN A 434 7.04 -10.27 -18.28
C ASN A 434 7.14 -11.11 -19.59
N GLU A 435 7.99 -12.14 -19.64
CA GLU A 435 8.03 -13.10 -20.73
C GLU A 435 6.69 -13.85 -20.91
N GLY A 436 5.95 -14.02 -19.83
CA GLY A 436 4.58 -14.58 -19.81
C GLY A 436 3.46 -13.58 -20.11
N ASN A 437 3.77 -12.38 -20.63
CA ASN A 437 2.81 -11.30 -20.92
C ASN A 437 2.04 -10.74 -19.70
N VAL A 438 2.65 -10.82 -18.51
CA VAL A 438 2.14 -10.16 -17.31
C VAL A 438 2.79 -8.78 -17.21
N PRO A 439 2.02 -7.69 -17.37
CA PRO A 439 2.58 -6.35 -17.23
C PRO A 439 3.02 -6.10 -15.79
N GLY A 440 4.18 -5.47 -15.62
CA GLY A 440 4.73 -5.13 -14.31
C GLY A 440 5.08 -3.65 -14.19
N ILE A 441 4.70 -3.06 -13.07
CA ILE A 441 5.05 -1.70 -12.65
C ILE A 441 5.93 -1.84 -11.39
N ILE A 442 7.01 -1.07 -11.30
CA ILE A 442 7.88 -1.10 -10.12
C ILE A 442 7.86 0.28 -9.47
N ILE A 443 7.51 0.31 -8.19
CA ILE A 443 7.63 1.48 -7.33
C ILE A 443 8.77 1.21 -6.36
N THR A 444 9.84 2.02 -6.39
CA THR A 444 10.98 1.86 -5.49
C THR A 444 11.04 3.01 -4.51
N ILE A 445 11.13 2.67 -3.22
CA ILE A 445 11.39 3.65 -2.15
C ILE A 445 12.84 3.52 -1.69
N PRO A 446 13.51 4.62 -1.30
CA PRO A 446 14.90 4.60 -0.86
C PRO A 446 15.14 3.70 0.35
N LYS A 447 14.25 3.75 1.32
CA LYS A 447 14.25 2.90 2.53
C LYS A 447 12.87 2.88 3.18
N MET A 448 12.63 1.91 4.06
CA MET A 448 11.39 1.85 4.84
C MET A 448 11.58 2.58 6.16
N ASP A 449 11.22 3.87 6.18
CA ASP A 449 11.10 4.68 7.40
C ASP A 449 9.83 5.52 7.36
N GLU A 450 9.57 6.28 8.44
CA GLU A 450 8.36 7.07 8.57
C GLU A 450 8.21 8.12 7.46
N PHE A 451 9.32 8.71 7.00
CA PHE A 451 9.31 9.74 5.95
C PHE A 451 8.87 9.15 4.59
N TYR A 452 9.55 8.11 4.13
CA TYR A 452 9.24 7.51 2.82
C TYR A 452 7.93 6.75 2.83
N LEU A 453 7.56 6.14 3.95
CA LEU A 453 6.25 5.51 4.08
C LEU A 453 5.11 6.54 4.02
N ALA A 454 5.24 7.68 4.68
CA ALA A 454 4.27 8.76 4.61
C ALA A 454 4.13 9.30 3.18
N LYS A 455 5.25 9.49 2.50
CA LYS A 455 5.30 9.92 1.11
C LYS A 455 4.63 8.90 0.18
N LEU A 456 4.85 7.60 0.41
CA LEU A 456 4.20 6.49 -0.30
C LEU A 456 2.68 6.46 -0.06
N PHE A 457 2.23 6.68 1.19
CA PHE A 457 0.80 6.80 1.48
C PHE A 457 0.17 7.96 0.70
N TYR A 458 0.83 9.12 0.70
CA TYR A 458 0.31 10.26 -0.04
C TYR A 458 0.31 10.04 -1.55
N PHE A 459 1.33 9.36 -2.10
CA PHE A 459 1.40 8.92 -3.49
C PHE A 459 0.16 8.10 -3.88
N PHE A 460 -0.16 7.06 -3.12
CA PHE A 460 -1.31 6.22 -3.41
C PHE A 460 -2.64 6.94 -3.19
N MET A 461 -2.75 7.78 -2.17
CA MET A 461 -3.95 8.59 -1.93
C MET A 461 -4.23 9.54 -3.09
N MET A 462 -3.20 10.21 -3.60
CA MET A 462 -3.28 11.12 -4.74
C MET A 462 -3.65 10.34 -6.02
N SER A 463 -2.90 9.30 -6.35
CA SER A 463 -3.19 8.45 -7.51
C SER A 463 -4.60 7.87 -7.49
N CYS A 464 -5.06 7.39 -6.34
CA CYS A 464 -6.39 6.82 -6.18
C CYS A 464 -7.50 7.86 -6.41
N GLY A 465 -7.35 9.08 -5.89
CA GLY A 465 -8.29 10.17 -6.11
C GLY A 465 -8.38 10.57 -7.59
N ILE A 466 -7.22 10.73 -8.25
CA ILE A 466 -7.13 11.06 -9.67
C ILE A 466 -7.72 9.92 -10.52
N SER A 467 -7.37 8.67 -10.25
CA SER A 467 -7.87 7.50 -10.99
C SER A 467 -9.39 7.38 -10.89
N GLY A 468 -9.96 7.58 -9.69
CA GLY A 468 -11.43 7.59 -9.52
C GLY A 468 -12.14 8.61 -10.39
N TYR A 469 -11.61 9.84 -10.47
CA TYR A 469 -12.17 10.85 -11.37
C TYR A 469 -11.91 10.53 -12.85
N THR A 470 -10.78 9.94 -13.22
CA THR A 470 -10.47 9.49 -14.58
C THR A 470 -11.49 8.45 -15.07
N ILE A 471 -11.83 7.47 -14.25
CA ILE A 471 -12.86 6.46 -14.59
C ILE A 471 -14.28 6.95 -14.34
N LYS A 472 -14.45 8.22 -13.93
CA LYS A 472 -15.73 8.89 -13.70
C LYS A 472 -16.59 8.18 -12.66
N VAL A 473 -16.03 7.91 -11.49
CA VAL A 473 -16.72 7.48 -10.28
C VAL A 473 -16.44 8.46 -9.14
N ASP A 474 -17.27 8.48 -8.12
CA ASP A 474 -17.00 9.24 -6.89
C ASP A 474 -15.96 8.51 -6.03
N PRO A 475 -14.71 9.02 -5.92
CA PRO A 475 -13.66 8.31 -5.22
C PRO A 475 -13.77 8.34 -3.67
N PHE A 476 -14.70 9.11 -3.11
CA PHE A 476 -14.75 9.38 -1.67
C PHE A 476 -15.95 8.77 -0.95
N THR A 477 -16.94 8.25 -1.68
CA THR A 477 -18.09 7.53 -1.11
C THR A 477 -17.94 6.00 -1.20
N GLN A 478 -18.77 5.24 -0.50
CA GLN A 478 -18.81 3.77 -0.53
C GLN A 478 -20.25 3.25 -0.32
N PRO A 479 -21.18 3.49 -1.26
CA PRO A 479 -22.59 3.13 -1.08
C PRO A 479 -22.83 1.61 -1.00
N GLY A 480 -21.99 0.81 -1.64
CA GLY A 480 -22.14 -0.64 -1.71
C GLY A 480 -22.14 -1.37 -0.36
N VAL A 481 -21.48 -0.80 0.67
CA VAL A 481 -21.40 -1.43 1.99
C VAL A 481 -22.68 -1.25 2.84
N GLU A 482 -23.62 -0.39 2.43
CA GLU A 482 -24.84 -0.16 3.22
C GLU A 482 -25.84 -1.31 3.13
N ALA A 483 -25.83 -2.06 2.03
CA ALA A 483 -26.76 -3.18 1.82
C ALA A 483 -26.53 -4.31 2.84
N TYR A 484 -25.28 -4.73 3.03
CA TYR A 484 -24.99 -5.81 3.99
C TYR A 484 -25.23 -5.36 5.43
N LYS A 485 -24.92 -4.11 5.78
CA LYS A 485 -25.21 -3.57 7.13
C LYS A 485 -26.70 -3.61 7.43
N LYS A 486 -27.54 -3.15 6.49
CA LYS A 486 -29.00 -3.20 6.62
C LYS A 486 -29.51 -4.61 6.85
N ASN A 487 -29.01 -5.57 6.07
CA ASN A 487 -29.39 -6.98 6.21
C ASN A 487 -28.95 -7.57 7.55
N MET A 488 -27.70 -7.30 7.97
CA MET A 488 -27.16 -7.75 9.25
C MET A 488 -27.98 -7.21 10.43
N PHE A 489 -28.29 -5.92 10.47
CA PHE A 489 -29.10 -5.32 11.54
C PHE A 489 -30.53 -5.86 11.56
N ARG A 490 -31.13 -6.14 10.40
CA ARG A 490 -32.45 -6.82 10.34
C ARG A 490 -32.38 -8.23 10.94
N LEU A 491 -31.35 -9.01 10.63
CA LEU A 491 -31.18 -10.36 11.18
C LEU A 491 -30.89 -10.33 12.69
N LEU A 492 -30.21 -9.32 13.19
CA LEU A 492 -29.96 -9.10 14.61
C LEU A 492 -31.16 -8.46 15.34
N ARG A 493 -32.30 -8.27 14.67
CA ARG A 493 -33.52 -7.66 15.22
C ARG A 493 -33.26 -6.30 15.91
N LYS A 494 -32.45 -5.46 15.27
CA LYS A 494 -32.19 -4.09 15.76
C LYS A 494 -33.50 -3.29 15.72
N GLY A 495 -34.07 -2.97 16.86
CA GLY A 495 -35.37 -2.30 17.02
C GLY A 495 -36.40 -3.13 17.81
N ASP A 496 -36.21 -4.45 17.96
CA ASP A 496 -37.12 -5.33 18.71
C ASP A 496 -36.77 -5.42 20.21
N THR A 497 -35.80 -4.61 20.69
CA THR A 497 -35.43 -4.65 22.11
C THR A 497 -36.47 -3.89 22.90
N PRO A 498 -37.17 -4.53 23.88
CA PRO A 498 -38.08 -3.82 24.75
C PRO A 498 -37.31 -2.69 25.47
N SER A 499 -37.87 -1.50 25.47
CA SER A 499 -37.40 -0.42 26.35
C SER A 499 -37.47 -0.91 27.79
N LYS A 500 -36.33 -1.10 28.44
CA LYS A 500 -36.25 -1.34 29.86
C LYS A 500 -36.52 -0.04 30.63
#